data_9752edad24cc622d2974259d70d551ad
#
_entry.id   9752edad24cc622d2974259d70d551ad
#
_cell.length_a   1.000
_cell.length_b   1.000
_cell.length_c   1.000
_cell.angle_alpha   90.00
_cell.angle_beta   90.00
_cell.angle_gamma   90.00
#
_symmetry.space_group_name_H-M   'P 1'
#
loop_
_entity.id
_entity.type
_entity.pdbx_description
1 polymer ?
#
loop_
_entity_poly.entity_id
_entity_poly.type
_entity_poly.pdbx_seq_one_letter_code
_entity_poly.pdbx_strand_id
1 'polypeptide(L)'
;GDDTLYPHIGIKGAHVIKDGKADRGIFFCGTGMGMAITANKVPGIRACTAHDSFSVERLIMSNDAHVLCLGQRVIGRELARRLAHEFIGYTFDPSSHSKANIDLIDAYESGAGESAPGNC
;
A
#
# COMPACT_ATOMS: atom_id res chain seq x y z
N GLY A 1 -10.55 -16.87 -21.60
CA GLY A 1 -10.10 -15.72 -20.92
C GLY A 1 -10.72 -15.60 -19.56
N ASP A 2 -10.01 -14.94 -18.76
CA ASP A 2 -10.47 -14.67 -17.42
C ASP A 2 -11.31 -13.40 -17.43
N ASP A 3 -12.59 -13.54 -17.07
CA ASP A 3 -13.50 -12.40 -17.01
C ASP A 3 -13.42 -11.66 -15.68
N THR A 4 -12.51 -12.10 -14.80
CA THR A 4 -12.36 -11.49 -13.47
C THR A 4 -11.77 -10.10 -13.62
N LEU A 5 -12.49 -9.11 -13.12
CA LEU A 5 -11.99 -7.75 -13.08
C LEU A 5 -10.88 -7.64 -12.02
N TYR A 6 -9.85 -6.85 -12.30
CA TYR A 6 -8.70 -6.75 -11.40
C TYR A 6 -9.06 -6.33 -9.97
N PRO A 7 -10.10 -5.50 -9.72
CA PRO A 7 -10.44 -5.16 -8.34
C PRO A 7 -10.80 -6.35 -7.48
N HIS A 8 -11.38 -7.40 -8.05
CA HIS A 8 -11.67 -8.62 -7.28
C HIS A 8 -10.37 -9.23 -6.74
N ILE A 9 -9.33 -9.22 -7.56
CA ILE A 9 -8.02 -9.75 -7.16
C ILE A 9 -7.39 -8.87 -6.09
N GLY A 10 -7.48 -7.55 -6.26
CA GLY A 10 -6.94 -6.59 -5.30
C GLY A 10 -7.62 -6.68 -3.94
N ILE A 11 -8.94 -6.80 -3.93
CA ILE A 11 -9.71 -6.95 -2.70
C ILE A 11 -9.31 -8.24 -1.98
N LYS A 12 -9.24 -9.34 -2.72
CA LYS A 12 -8.88 -10.64 -2.16
C LYS A 12 -7.47 -10.61 -1.57
N GLY A 13 -6.51 -10.03 -2.30
CA GLY A 13 -5.14 -9.91 -1.82
C GLY A 13 -5.04 -9.05 -0.58
N ALA A 14 -5.75 -7.94 -0.52
CA ALA A 14 -5.76 -7.06 0.65
C ALA A 14 -6.34 -7.77 1.86
N HIS A 15 -7.39 -8.61 1.69
CA HIS A 15 -7.95 -9.38 2.79
C HIS A 15 -7.00 -10.44 3.31
N VAL A 16 -6.15 -11.02 2.48
CA VAL A 16 -5.11 -11.94 2.95
C VAL A 16 -4.22 -11.26 3.99
N ILE A 17 -3.86 -9.99 3.73
CA ILE A 17 -3.04 -9.22 4.66
C ILE A 17 -3.85 -8.82 5.88
N LYS A 18 -5.07 -8.34 5.69
CA LYS A 18 -5.95 -7.94 6.79
C LYS A 18 -6.21 -9.08 7.76
N ASP A 19 -6.36 -10.29 7.23
CA ASP A 19 -6.65 -11.47 8.04
C ASP A 19 -5.40 -12.06 8.70
N GLY A 20 -4.25 -11.42 8.53
CA GLY A 20 -3.02 -11.83 9.18
C GLY A 20 -2.29 -12.99 8.53
N LYS A 21 -2.69 -13.38 7.32
CA LYS A 21 -2.06 -14.48 6.60
C LYS A 21 -0.79 -14.05 5.85
N ALA A 22 -0.61 -12.75 5.71
CA ALA A 22 0.60 -12.16 5.14
C ALA A 22 0.79 -10.79 5.76
N ASP A 23 2.04 -10.32 5.80
CA ASP A 23 2.35 -8.99 6.36
C ASP A 23 2.34 -7.92 5.29
N ARG A 24 2.75 -8.26 4.07
CA ARG A 24 2.88 -7.33 2.95
C ARG A 24 2.50 -8.01 1.65
N GLY A 25 2.21 -7.19 0.66
CA GLY A 25 1.89 -7.68 -0.68
C GLY A 25 2.49 -6.78 -1.75
N ILE A 26 2.69 -7.36 -2.92
CA ILE A 26 3.12 -6.62 -4.10
C ILE A 26 2.08 -6.91 -5.17
N PHE A 27 1.35 -5.86 -5.58
CA PHE A 27 0.25 -6.00 -6.52
C PHE A 27 0.62 -5.36 -7.85
N PHE A 28 0.17 -5.97 -8.92
CA PHE A 28 0.44 -5.50 -10.27
C PHE A 28 -0.85 -5.22 -11.03
N CYS A 29 -0.85 -4.14 -11.80
CA CYS A 29 -1.82 -3.93 -12.86
C CYS A 29 -1.13 -3.07 -13.93
N GLY A 30 -1.87 -2.50 -14.86
CA GLY A 30 -1.26 -1.72 -15.95
C GLY A 30 -0.42 -0.55 -15.45
N THR A 31 -0.94 0.21 -14.50
CA THR A 31 -0.26 1.40 -13.96
C THR A 31 0.06 1.27 -12.46
N GLY A 32 -0.49 0.28 -11.79
CA GLY A 32 -0.38 0.15 -10.35
C GLY A 32 -1.41 0.98 -9.59
N MET A 33 -2.00 1.98 -10.25
CA MET A 33 -2.89 2.93 -9.57
C MET A 33 -4.22 2.31 -9.17
N GLY A 34 -4.84 1.57 -10.08
CA GLY A 34 -6.12 0.92 -9.78
C GLY A 34 -6.02 -0.09 -8.65
N MET A 35 -4.93 -0.84 -8.60
CA MET A 35 -4.69 -1.79 -7.50
C MET A 35 -4.50 -1.06 -6.18
N ALA A 36 -3.79 0.08 -6.18
CA ALA A 36 -3.60 0.86 -4.97
C ALA A 36 -4.94 1.39 -4.45
N ILE A 37 -5.75 1.96 -5.34
CA ILE A 37 -7.07 2.47 -4.97
C ILE A 37 -7.92 1.33 -4.40
N THR A 38 -7.93 0.18 -5.06
CA THR A 38 -8.71 -0.97 -4.64
C THR A 38 -8.28 -1.47 -3.26
N ALA A 39 -6.99 -1.67 -3.07
CA ALA A 39 -6.49 -2.20 -1.79
C ALA A 39 -6.81 -1.25 -0.64
N ASN A 40 -6.74 0.06 -0.88
CA ASN A 40 -7.04 1.04 0.15
C ASN A 40 -8.51 1.09 0.55
N LYS A 41 -9.40 0.49 -0.24
CA LYS A 41 -10.83 0.38 0.15
C LYS A 41 -11.06 -0.69 1.21
N VAL A 42 -10.11 -1.58 1.41
CA VAL A 42 -10.19 -2.58 2.47
C VAL A 42 -9.72 -1.93 3.77
N PRO A 43 -10.58 -1.78 4.78
CA PRO A 43 -10.22 -1.07 6.00
C PRO A 43 -8.96 -1.62 6.67
N GLY A 44 -8.08 -0.73 7.06
CA GLY A 44 -6.84 -1.10 7.74
C GLY A 44 -5.65 -1.34 6.80
N ILE A 45 -5.88 -1.36 5.49
CA ILE A 45 -4.81 -1.61 4.50
C ILE A 45 -4.31 -0.28 3.95
N ARG A 46 -2.99 -0.10 3.94
CA ARG A 46 -2.32 1.04 3.34
C ARG A 46 -1.54 0.57 2.13
N ALA A 47 -1.91 1.05 0.96
CA ALA A 47 -1.30 0.66 -0.31
C ALA A 47 -0.96 1.89 -1.14
N CYS A 48 0.10 1.82 -1.90
CA CYS A 48 0.46 2.92 -2.78
C CYS A 48 1.28 2.42 -3.97
N THR A 49 1.22 3.17 -5.04
CA THR A 49 2.06 2.95 -6.22
C THR A 49 3.37 3.70 -6.03
N ALA A 50 4.50 3.03 -6.25
CA ALA A 50 5.81 3.67 -6.18
C ALA A 50 6.76 3.00 -7.17
N HIS A 51 7.36 3.79 -8.05
CA HIS A 51 8.20 3.28 -9.13
C HIS A 51 9.66 3.75 -9.04
N ASP A 52 10.08 4.17 -7.85
CA ASP A 52 11.47 4.57 -7.60
C ASP A 52 11.88 4.16 -6.19
N SER A 53 13.18 4.06 -5.97
CA SER A 53 13.71 3.56 -4.70
C SER A 53 13.43 4.49 -3.52
N PHE A 54 13.44 5.80 -3.75
CA PHE A 54 13.16 6.74 -2.67
C PHE A 54 11.71 6.60 -2.19
N SER A 55 10.77 6.55 -3.13
CA SER A 55 9.36 6.41 -2.78
C SER A 55 9.08 5.08 -2.09
N VAL A 56 9.71 3.99 -2.54
CA VAL A 56 9.57 2.68 -1.90
C VAL A 56 10.08 2.70 -0.46
N GLU A 57 11.23 3.36 -0.24
CA GLU A 57 11.75 3.51 1.12
C GLU A 57 10.76 4.26 1.99
N ARG A 58 10.25 5.41 1.51
CA ARG A 58 9.31 6.21 2.28
C ARG A 58 7.98 5.50 2.49
N LEU A 59 7.62 4.63 1.58
CA LEU A 59 6.38 3.87 1.71
C LEU A 59 6.37 3.02 2.97
N ILE A 60 7.51 2.45 3.33
CA ILE A 60 7.65 1.72 4.60
C ILE A 60 8.05 2.66 5.73
N MET A 61 9.10 3.46 5.54
CA MET A 61 9.67 4.22 6.65
C MET A 61 8.79 5.38 7.10
N SER A 62 7.95 5.90 6.23
CA SER A 62 7.04 7.00 6.56
C SER A 62 5.59 6.55 6.69
N ASN A 63 5.18 5.51 5.99
CA ASN A 63 3.77 5.13 5.89
C ASN A 63 3.45 3.75 6.44
N ASP A 64 4.47 2.95 6.74
CA ASP A 64 4.28 1.56 7.19
C ASP A 64 3.25 0.85 6.33
N ALA A 65 3.42 0.94 5.01
CA ALA A 65 2.46 0.43 4.07
C ALA A 65 2.45 -1.09 4.01
N HIS A 66 1.31 -1.63 3.66
CA HIS A 66 1.12 -3.07 3.51
C HIS A 66 1.37 -3.53 2.09
N VAL A 67 1.10 -2.68 1.09
CA VAL A 67 1.11 -3.10 -0.30
C VAL A 67 1.87 -2.09 -1.16
N LEU A 68 2.82 -2.59 -1.93
CA LEU A 68 3.46 -1.85 -3.01
C LEU A 68 2.75 -2.24 -4.30
N CYS A 69 2.27 -1.25 -5.04
CA CYS A 69 1.60 -1.48 -6.31
C CYS A 69 2.51 -1.03 -7.45
N LEU A 70 2.67 -1.88 -8.45
CA LEU A 70 3.54 -1.64 -9.59
C LEU A 70 2.76 -1.73 -10.89
N GLY A 71 3.14 -0.89 -11.85
CA GLY A 71 2.54 -0.87 -13.17
C GLY A 71 3.39 -1.58 -14.19
N GLN A 72 2.89 -2.68 -14.74
CA GLN A 72 3.64 -3.44 -15.74
C GLN A 72 3.84 -2.67 -17.04
N ARG A 73 3.01 -1.66 -17.27
CA ARG A 73 3.12 -0.79 -18.44
C ARG A 73 4.02 0.42 -18.19
N VAL A 74 4.47 0.60 -16.95
CA VAL A 74 5.24 1.77 -16.53
C VAL A 74 6.70 1.43 -16.35
N ILE A 75 7.00 0.30 -15.72
CA ILE A 75 8.39 -0.12 -15.48
C ILE A 75 8.64 -1.53 -16.01
N GLY A 76 9.92 -1.81 -16.28
CA GLY A 76 10.34 -3.11 -16.72
C GLY A 76 10.56 -4.08 -15.57
N ARG A 77 10.79 -5.33 -15.93
CA ARG A 77 10.95 -6.42 -14.96
C ARG A 77 12.08 -6.19 -13.97
N GLU A 78 13.23 -5.72 -14.46
CA GLU A 78 14.40 -5.58 -13.59
C GLU A 78 14.20 -4.55 -12.51
N LEU A 79 13.62 -3.40 -12.86
CA LEU A 79 13.31 -2.38 -11.86
C LEU A 79 12.23 -2.87 -10.91
N ALA A 80 11.20 -3.56 -11.42
CA ALA A 80 10.16 -4.12 -10.58
C ALA A 80 10.73 -5.07 -9.52
N ARG A 81 11.64 -5.95 -9.93
CA ARG A 81 12.31 -6.88 -9.01
C ARG A 81 13.10 -6.14 -7.93
N ARG A 82 13.84 -5.12 -8.33
CA ARG A 82 14.63 -4.32 -7.40
C ARG A 82 13.74 -3.63 -6.38
N LEU A 83 12.67 -2.99 -6.85
CA LEU A 83 11.76 -2.27 -5.96
C LEU A 83 11.02 -3.23 -5.01
N ALA A 84 10.61 -4.39 -5.51
CA ALA A 84 9.98 -5.40 -4.68
C ALA A 84 10.93 -5.88 -3.58
N HIS A 85 12.17 -6.14 -3.94
CA HIS A 85 13.19 -6.59 -2.99
C HIS A 85 13.45 -5.52 -1.92
N GLU A 86 13.55 -4.26 -2.33
CA GLU A 86 13.71 -3.15 -1.40
C GLU A 86 12.51 -3.03 -0.46
N PHE A 87 11.31 -3.14 -1.00
CA PHE A 87 10.09 -3.01 -0.22
C PHE A 87 10.00 -4.04 0.92
N ILE A 88 10.30 -5.29 0.63
CA ILE A 88 10.21 -6.34 1.65
C ILE A 88 11.39 -6.30 2.63
N GLY A 89 12.45 -5.58 2.28
CA GLY A 89 13.64 -5.47 3.13
C GLY A 89 13.57 -4.40 4.21
N TYR A 90 12.71 -3.42 4.06
CA TYR A 90 12.60 -2.35 5.05
C TYR A 90 11.70 -2.76 6.20
N THR A 91 11.98 -2.22 7.39
CA THR A 91 11.18 -2.42 8.58
C THR A 91 10.82 -1.05 9.14
N PHE A 92 9.54 -0.82 9.41
CA PHE A 92 9.11 0.44 9.99
C PHE A 92 9.59 0.56 11.43
N ASP A 93 10.07 1.76 11.79
CA ASP A 93 10.50 2.06 13.16
C ASP A 93 9.33 2.71 13.92
N PRO A 94 8.74 2.00 14.92
CA PRO A 94 7.60 2.54 15.66
C PRO A 94 7.92 3.79 16.48
N SER A 95 9.19 4.08 16.72
CA SER A 95 9.60 5.30 17.43
C SER A 95 9.70 6.51 16.48
N SER A 96 9.48 6.29 15.19
CA SER A 96 9.54 7.35 14.17
C SER A 96 8.46 8.41 14.40
N HIS A 97 8.77 9.64 14.04
CA HIS A 97 7.80 10.73 14.02
C HIS A 97 6.60 10.43 13.10
N SER A 98 6.82 9.58 12.12
CA SER A 98 5.77 9.22 11.16
C SER A 98 4.64 8.42 11.78
N LYS A 99 4.87 7.75 12.90
CA LYS A 99 3.86 6.91 13.53
C LYS A 99 2.59 7.70 13.88
N ALA A 100 2.74 8.93 14.35
CA ALA A 100 1.57 9.75 14.69
C ALA A 100 0.68 9.99 13.48
N ASN A 101 1.26 10.20 12.30
CA ASN A 101 0.50 10.38 11.09
C ASN A 101 -0.23 9.11 10.67
N ILE A 102 0.44 7.97 10.77
CA ILE A 102 -0.16 6.68 10.43
C ILE A 102 -1.33 6.39 11.36
N ASP A 103 -1.14 6.60 12.67
CA ASP A 103 -2.18 6.37 13.66
C ASP A 103 -3.41 7.25 13.40
N LEU A 104 -3.18 8.49 12.99
CA LEU A 104 -4.29 9.40 12.67
C LEU A 104 -5.05 8.94 11.44
N ILE A 105 -4.35 8.50 10.41
CA ILE A 105 -4.98 7.97 9.20
C ILE A 105 -5.85 6.76 9.54
N ASP A 106 -5.30 5.84 10.32
CA ASP A 106 -6.01 4.62 10.70
C ASP A 106 -7.23 4.94 11.59
N ALA A 107 -7.08 5.88 12.51
CA ALA A 107 -8.17 6.29 13.39
C ALA A 107 -9.31 6.93 12.59
N TYR A 108 -8.96 7.78 11.64
CA TYR A 108 -9.96 8.41 10.78
C TYR A 108 -10.73 7.37 9.97
N GLU A 109 -10.03 6.41 9.40
CA GLU A 109 -10.64 5.36 8.60
C GLU A 109 -11.63 4.53 9.42
N SER A 110 -11.29 4.24 10.67
CA SER A 110 -12.16 3.43 11.54
C SER A 110 -13.31 4.20 12.13
N GLY A 111 -13.41 5.51 11.84
CA GLY A 111 -14.47 6.36 12.39
C GLY A 111 -14.20 6.85 13.80
N ALA A 112 -13.02 6.53 14.37
CA ALA A 112 -12.65 6.95 15.72
C ALA A 112 -11.78 8.20 15.73
N GLY A 113 -11.35 8.65 14.53
CA GLY A 113 -10.49 9.81 14.40
C GLY A 113 -11.25 11.12 14.42
N GLU A 114 -10.52 12.20 14.15
CA GLU A 114 -11.12 13.53 14.10
C GLU A 114 -12.04 13.68 12.89
N SER A 115 -13.01 14.56 13.02
CA SER A 115 -13.83 14.94 11.87
C SER A 115 -13.00 15.82 10.94
N ALA A 116 -13.47 15.97 9.69
CA ALA A 116 -12.76 16.79 8.73
C ALA A 116 -12.55 18.21 9.28
N PRO A 117 -11.33 18.75 9.20
CA PRO A 117 -11.06 20.10 9.69
C PRO A 117 -11.80 21.12 8.84
N GLY A 118 -12.34 22.15 9.52
CA GLY A 118 -13.10 23.16 8.83
C GLY A 118 -12.25 24.21 8.12
N ASN A 119 -10.95 24.18 8.30
CA ASN A 119 -10.04 25.22 7.80
C ASN A 119 -8.68 24.68 7.44
N CYS A 120 -8.65 23.56 6.79
CA CYS A 120 -7.36 23.00 6.35
C CYS A 120 -6.84 23.70 5.11
#